data_a6d002a92a3f45810f90a5d2047255f1
#
_entry.id   a6d002a92a3f45810f90a5d2047255f1
#
_cell.length_a   1.000
_cell.length_b   1.000
_cell.length_c   1.000
_cell.angle_alpha   90.00
_cell.angle_beta   90.00
_cell.angle_gamma   90.00
#
_symmetry.space_group_name_H-M   'P 1'
#
loop_
_entity.id
_entity.type
_entity.pdbx_description
1 polymer ?
#
loop_
_entity_poly.entity_id
_entity_poly.type
_entity_poly.pdbx_seq_one_letter_code
_entity_poly.pdbx_strand_id
1 'polypeptide(L)'
;MKYIKGEDRRQYVLFPACLDEYIEQDNPVRYIDAFVDSQDLEELGFNHTKRETPGNGGRPSYDPSDILKLLIYGYFNSIRSSRKLAKACVVNIEVMWLLSKVTPDFRTVSDFRKDNLKPIKKVFKSLNKQLDSFGLFSHSYLSIDGSKFKAVNSKDNNFTLNKLDDRIARLEAHERQYLEDLDKNDFDDERKFGKDETVHNLKDVQDRQATYKEYRDQLEESGEKQLSLTDPDSKLMKFNDGFNVGYNVQTAVEADSHLIATYNVTTNPTEWRNYGNTD
;
A
#
# COMPACT_ATOMS: atom_id res chain seq x y z
N MET A 1 -38.81 -37.86 0.44
CA MET A 1 -38.46 -36.57 -0.21
C MET A 1 -37.41 -36.85 -1.29
N LYS A 2 -37.57 -36.35 -2.49
CA LYS A 2 -36.53 -36.41 -3.56
C LYS A 2 -35.70 -35.13 -3.52
N TYR A 3 -34.40 -35.27 -3.29
CA TYR A 3 -33.46 -34.16 -3.35
C TYR A 3 -32.86 -34.06 -4.76
N ILE A 4 -32.49 -32.86 -5.19
CA ILE A 4 -31.67 -32.65 -6.38
C ILE A 4 -30.29 -33.22 -6.07
N LYS A 5 -29.79 -34.12 -6.91
CA LYS A 5 -28.43 -34.70 -6.78
C LYS A 5 -27.50 -34.05 -7.77
N GLY A 6 -26.31 -33.68 -7.35
CA GLY A 6 -25.25 -33.25 -8.24
C GLY A 6 -24.58 -34.44 -8.96
N GLU A 7 -23.68 -34.13 -9.87
CA GLU A 7 -22.87 -35.11 -10.61
C GLU A 7 -21.81 -35.75 -9.69
N ASP A 8 -21.39 -36.97 -10.06
CA ASP A 8 -20.30 -37.64 -9.33
C ASP A 8 -18.99 -36.93 -9.62
N ARG A 9 -18.27 -36.53 -8.54
CA ARG A 9 -16.97 -35.83 -8.62
C ARG A 9 -15.90 -36.63 -9.34
N ARG A 10 -16.06 -37.95 -9.51
CA ARG A 10 -15.12 -38.87 -10.14
C ARG A 10 -15.55 -39.22 -11.55
N GLN A 11 -16.66 -38.69 -12.04
CA GLN A 11 -17.14 -38.95 -13.40
C GLN A 11 -16.21 -38.23 -14.39
N TYR A 12 -15.69 -38.98 -15.34
CA TYR A 12 -14.98 -38.47 -16.47
C TYR A 12 -15.97 -37.99 -17.53
N VAL A 13 -15.79 -36.76 -17.99
CA VAL A 13 -16.58 -36.21 -19.08
C VAL A 13 -15.86 -36.51 -20.40
N LEU A 14 -16.55 -37.12 -21.36
CA LEU A 14 -15.95 -37.50 -22.65
C LEU A 14 -15.53 -36.25 -23.47
N PHE A 15 -16.31 -35.17 -23.37
CA PHE A 15 -16.03 -33.89 -23.96
C PHE A 15 -15.96 -32.84 -22.82
N PRO A 16 -14.76 -32.40 -22.41
CA PRO A 16 -14.65 -31.40 -21.38
C PRO A 16 -15.25 -30.06 -21.85
N ALA A 17 -16.07 -29.44 -21.03
CA ALA A 17 -16.64 -28.12 -21.30
C ALA A 17 -15.52 -27.09 -21.51
N CYS A 18 -15.73 -26.15 -22.43
CA CYS A 18 -14.88 -25.01 -22.62
C CYS A 18 -15.02 -24.07 -21.41
N LEU A 19 -13.93 -23.42 -20.94
CA LEU A 19 -14.02 -22.43 -19.87
C LEU A 19 -15.01 -21.32 -20.19
N ASP A 20 -15.13 -20.94 -21.45
CA ASP A 20 -16.04 -19.89 -21.90
C ASP A 20 -17.52 -20.23 -21.68
N GLU A 21 -17.88 -21.53 -21.66
CA GLU A 21 -19.23 -21.99 -21.39
C GLU A 21 -19.67 -21.82 -19.94
N TYR A 22 -18.71 -21.66 -19.00
CA TYR A 22 -18.99 -21.44 -17.58
C TYR A 22 -19.22 -19.96 -17.25
N ILE A 23 -18.92 -19.04 -18.18
CA ILE A 23 -18.99 -17.61 -17.98
C ILE A 23 -20.12 -17.04 -18.84
N GLU A 24 -21.15 -16.54 -18.21
CA GLU A 24 -22.29 -15.93 -18.89
C GLU A 24 -21.86 -14.72 -19.72
N GLN A 25 -22.63 -14.40 -20.77
CA GLN A 25 -22.26 -13.33 -21.71
C GLN A 25 -22.29 -11.93 -21.06
N ASP A 26 -23.12 -11.74 -20.05
CA ASP A 26 -23.27 -10.49 -19.27
C ASP A 26 -22.39 -10.46 -18.00
N ASN A 27 -21.55 -11.48 -17.79
CA ASN A 27 -20.67 -11.52 -16.64
C ASN A 27 -19.65 -10.36 -16.68
N PRO A 28 -19.53 -9.56 -15.59
CA PRO A 28 -18.60 -8.43 -15.52
C PRO A 28 -17.14 -8.77 -15.83
N VAL A 29 -16.72 -10.03 -15.65
CA VAL A 29 -15.36 -10.45 -15.95
C VAL A 29 -15.01 -10.27 -17.43
N ARG A 30 -15.98 -10.42 -18.34
CA ARG A 30 -15.79 -10.17 -19.77
C ARG A 30 -15.51 -8.70 -20.08
N TYR A 31 -16.13 -7.80 -19.35
CA TYR A 31 -15.83 -6.38 -19.47
C TYR A 31 -14.41 -6.06 -18.99
N ILE A 32 -13.98 -6.65 -17.87
CA ILE A 32 -12.61 -6.49 -17.36
C ILE A 32 -11.60 -6.94 -18.40
N ASP A 33 -11.82 -8.09 -19.02
CA ASP A 33 -10.97 -8.64 -20.07
C ASP A 33 -10.87 -7.68 -21.26
N ALA A 34 -12.01 -7.34 -21.86
CA ALA A 34 -12.09 -6.43 -23.00
C ALA A 34 -11.51 -5.03 -22.70
N PHE A 35 -11.75 -4.50 -21.50
CA PHE A 35 -11.22 -3.22 -21.09
C PHE A 35 -9.69 -3.22 -21.04
N VAL A 36 -9.09 -4.22 -20.41
CA VAL A 36 -7.61 -4.29 -20.30
C VAL A 36 -6.98 -4.55 -21.67
N ASP A 37 -7.59 -5.40 -22.49
CA ASP A 37 -7.09 -5.69 -23.84
C ASP A 37 -7.18 -4.47 -24.79
N SER A 38 -8.06 -3.52 -24.49
CA SER A 38 -8.14 -2.24 -25.22
C SER A 38 -7.06 -1.22 -24.84
N GLN A 39 -6.30 -1.47 -23.77
CA GLN A 39 -5.27 -0.54 -23.29
C GLN A 39 -3.91 -0.81 -23.92
N ASP A 40 -3.21 0.22 -24.32
CA ASP A 40 -1.78 0.14 -24.64
C ASP A 40 -0.95 0.23 -23.35
N LEU A 41 -0.56 -0.92 -22.80
CA LEU A 41 0.17 -0.99 -21.55
C LEU A 41 1.60 -0.44 -21.67
N GLU A 42 2.20 -0.43 -22.86
CA GLU A 42 3.52 0.16 -23.10
C GLU A 42 3.43 1.68 -23.05
N GLU A 43 2.45 2.29 -23.71
CA GLU A 43 2.21 3.75 -23.69
C GLU A 43 1.84 4.22 -22.28
N LEU A 44 1.08 3.42 -21.53
CA LEU A 44 0.75 3.69 -20.13
C LEU A 44 1.98 3.62 -19.23
N GLY A 45 3.06 2.96 -19.67
CA GLY A 45 4.34 2.87 -18.97
C GLY A 45 4.42 1.72 -17.97
N PHE A 46 3.72 0.61 -18.22
CA PHE A 46 3.89 -0.60 -17.43
C PHE A 46 5.25 -1.24 -17.67
N ASN A 47 5.82 -1.82 -16.64
CA ASN A 47 7.06 -2.59 -16.72
C ASN A 47 6.79 -3.96 -17.39
N HIS A 48 7.83 -4.51 -18.05
CA HIS A 48 7.80 -5.84 -18.69
C HIS A 48 6.80 -6.01 -19.83
N THR A 49 6.40 -4.93 -20.49
CA THR A 49 5.53 -4.98 -21.68
C THR A 49 6.26 -5.50 -22.92
N LYS A 50 7.59 -5.35 -22.98
CA LYS A 50 8.41 -5.88 -24.07
C LYS A 50 8.72 -7.34 -23.80
N ARG A 51 8.36 -8.22 -24.73
CA ARG A 51 8.83 -9.61 -24.69
C ARG A 51 10.35 -9.59 -24.71
N GLU A 52 10.97 -10.00 -23.63
CA GLU A 52 12.43 -10.18 -23.60
C GLU A 52 12.82 -11.18 -24.67
N THR A 53 13.77 -10.80 -25.51
CA THR A 53 14.33 -11.68 -26.52
C THR A 53 14.88 -12.95 -25.85
N PRO A 54 14.64 -14.15 -26.39
CA PRO A 54 15.17 -15.38 -25.84
C PRO A 54 16.70 -15.34 -25.87
N GLY A 55 17.34 -15.22 -24.71
CA GLY A 55 18.81 -15.12 -24.63
C GLY A 55 19.37 -15.02 -23.22
N ASN A 56 18.66 -14.39 -22.30
CA ASN A 56 19.02 -14.36 -20.89
C ASN A 56 18.25 -15.44 -20.14
N GLY A 57 18.88 -16.57 -19.88
CA GLY A 57 18.29 -17.73 -19.21
C GLY A 57 17.58 -17.37 -17.90
N GLY A 58 16.25 -17.51 -17.86
CA GLY A 58 15.38 -17.29 -16.71
C GLY A 58 13.97 -17.79 -17.00
N ARG A 59 13.13 -17.88 -15.96
CA ARG A 59 11.70 -18.19 -16.12
C ARG A 59 11.03 -17.00 -16.83
N PRO A 60 10.19 -17.22 -17.86
CA PRO A 60 9.44 -16.16 -18.51
C PRO A 60 8.63 -15.34 -17.48
N SER A 61 8.60 -14.02 -17.65
CA SER A 61 7.74 -13.14 -16.86
C SER A 61 6.27 -13.38 -17.22
N TYR A 62 5.38 -13.10 -16.27
CA TYR A 62 3.95 -13.06 -16.52
C TYR A 62 3.63 -11.83 -17.37
N ASP A 63 2.59 -11.95 -18.22
CA ASP A 63 2.10 -10.82 -18.99
C ASP A 63 1.53 -9.75 -18.03
N PRO A 64 1.94 -8.48 -18.17
CA PRO A 64 1.38 -7.38 -17.37
C PRO A 64 -0.14 -7.26 -17.48
N SER A 65 -0.73 -7.60 -18.63
CA SER A 65 -2.18 -7.58 -18.83
C SER A 65 -2.89 -8.56 -17.91
N ASP A 66 -2.35 -9.77 -17.74
CA ASP A 66 -2.93 -10.79 -16.87
C ASP A 66 -2.93 -10.34 -15.41
N ILE A 67 -1.81 -9.77 -14.94
CA ILE A 67 -1.74 -9.30 -13.56
C ILE A 67 -2.64 -8.08 -13.34
N LEU A 68 -2.76 -7.19 -14.33
CA LEU A 68 -3.67 -6.04 -14.27
C LEU A 68 -5.14 -6.51 -14.24
N LYS A 69 -5.54 -7.47 -15.11
CA LYS A 69 -6.87 -8.10 -15.09
C LYS A 69 -7.18 -8.68 -13.72
N LEU A 70 -6.23 -9.42 -13.13
CA LEU A 70 -6.37 -10.01 -11.79
C LEU A 70 -6.55 -8.95 -10.70
N LEU A 71 -5.82 -7.85 -10.77
CA LEU A 71 -5.95 -6.76 -9.80
C LEU A 71 -7.31 -6.06 -9.90
N ILE A 72 -7.77 -5.76 -11.11
CA ILE A 72 -9.09 -5.14 -11.35
C ILE A 72 -10.20 -6.07 -10.85
N TYR A 73 -10.13 -7.35 -11.19
CA TYR A 73 -11.06 -8.37 -10.69
C TYR A 73 -11.08 -8.41 -9.15
N GLY A 74 -9.89 -8.35 -8.54
CA GLY A 74 -9.76 -8.33 -7.09
C GLY A 74 -10.41 -7.12 -6.44
N TYR A 75 -10.22 -5.94 -6.98
CA TYR A 75 -10.85 -4.72 -6.48
C TYR A 75 -12.37 -4.76 -6.66
N PHE A 76 -12.86 -5.20 -7.80
CA PHE A 76 -14.28 -5.36 -8.07
C PHE A 76 -14.95 -6.30 -7.08
N ASN A 77 -14.31 -7.43 -6.77
CA ASN A 77 -14.81 -8.45 -5.84
C ASN A 77 -14.35 -8.27 -4.38
N SER A 78 -13.82 -7.10 -4.02
CA SER A 78 -13.32 -6.79 -2.67
C SER A 78 -12.20 -7.73 -2.16
N ILE A 79 -11.44 -8.37 -3.07
CA ILE A 79 -10.31 -9.24 -2.75
C ILE A 79 -9.01 -8.42 -2.78
N ARG A 80 -8.64 -7.82 -1.66
CA ARG A 80 -7.48 -6.91 -1.56
C ARG A 80 -6.14 -7.61 -1.30
N SER A 81 -6.17 -8.85 -0.83
CA SER A 81 -4.96 -9.60 -0.46
C SER A 81 -4.35 -10.33 -1.64
N SER A 82 -3.06 -10.08 -1.94
CA SER A 82 -2.32 -10.77 -2.99
C SER A 82 -2.33 -12.30 -2.81
N ARG A 83 -2.30 -12.80 -1.56
CA ARG A 83 -2.42 -14.25 -1.28
C ARG A 83 -3.80 -14.80 -1.62
N LYS A 84 -4.86 -14.03 -1.34
CA LYS A 84 -6.23 -14.44 -1.72
C LYS A 84 -6.41 -14.40 -3.24
N LEU A 85 -5.83 -13.42 -3.92
CA LEU A 85 -5.83 -13.35 -5.39
C LEU A 85 -5.10 -14.55 -6.02
N ALA A 86 -3.89 -14.87 -5.56
CA ALA A 86 -3.16 -16.04 -6.02
C ALA A 86 -3.95 -17.34 -5.79
N LYS A 87 -4.65 -17.47 -4.65
CA LYS A 87 -5.55 -18.60 -4.40
C LYS A 87 -6.73 -18.62 -5.37
N ALA A 88 -7.31 -17.46 -5.69
CA ALA A 88 -8.44 -17.34 -6.61
C ALA A 88 -8.06 -17.86 -8.02
N CYS A 89 -6.83 -17.68 -8.48
CA CYS A 89 -6.35 -18.22 -9.75
C CYS A 89 -6.46 -19.75 -9.85
N VAL A 90 -6.52 -20.44 -8.72
CA VAL A 90 -6.60 -21.93 -8.67
C VAL A 90 -8.02 -22.43 -8.41
N VAL A 91 -8.87 -21.65 -7.74
CA VAL A 91 -10.16 -22.14 -7.23
C VAL A 91 -11.38 -21.43 -7.81
N ASN A 92 -11.19 -20.28 -8.47
CA ASN A 92 -12.28 -19.48 -9.00
C ASN A 92 -12.33 -19.58 -10.53
N ILE A 93 -13.47 -20.01 -11.06
CA ILE A 93 -13.65 -20.26 -12.50
C ILE A 93 -13.56 -18.96 -13.32
N GLU A 94 -14.06 -17.83 -12.82
CA GLU A 94 -13.98 -16.54 -13.50
C GLU A 94 -12.51 -16.10 -13.63
N VAL A 95 -11.70 -16.26 -12.57
CA VAL A 95 -10.28 -15.92 -12.61
C VAL A 95 -9.50 -16.89 -13.51
N MET A 96 -9.85 -18.17 -13.50
CA MET A 96 -9.27 -19.15 -14.44
C MET A 96 -9.56 -18.78 -15.89
N TRP A 97 -10.76 -18.33 -16.18
CA TRP A 97 -11.15 -17.86 -17.51
C TRP A 97 -10.36 -16.59 -17.87
N LEU A 98 -10.38 -15.59 -16.99
CA LEU A 98 -9.74 -14.27 -17.19
C LEU A 98 -8.24 -14.37 -17.47
N LEU A 99 -7.55 -15.31 -16.82
CA LEU A 99 -6.09 -15.49 -16.92
C LEU A 99 -5.71 -16.72 -17.77
N SER A 100 -6.63 -17.33 -18.50
CA SER A 100 -6.36 -18.55 -19.28
C SER A 100 -5.64 -19.64 -18.45
N LYS A 101 -6.04 -19.82 -17.19
CA LYS A 101 -5.44 -20.73 -16.17
C LYS A 101 -4.01 -20.39 -15.76
N VAL A 102 -3.51 -19.20 -16.07
CA VAL A 102 -2.22 -18.74 -15.53
C VAL A 102 -2.35 -18.49 -14.02
N THR A 103 -1.37 -18.95 -13.25
CA THR A 103 -1.42 -18.89 -11.77
C THR A 103 -0.20 -18.15 -11.23
N PRO A 104 -0.21 -16.81 -11.20
CA PRO A 104 0.85 -16.03 -10.60
C PRO A 104 0.90 -16.24 -9.09
N ASP A 105 2.11 -16.22 -8.52
CA ASP A 105 2.27 -16.27 -7.09
C ASP A 105 1.95 -14.90 -6.44
N PHE A 106 1.73 -14.92 -5.12
CA PHE A 106 1.32 -13.73 -4.38
C PHE A 106 2.39 -12.62 -4.35
N ARG A 107 3.70 -12.97 -4.49
CA ARG A 107 4.80 -11.99 -4.54
C ARG A 107 4.75 -11.26 -5.87
N THR A 108 4.63 -11.98 -6.98
CA THR A 108 4.46 -11.39 -8.32
C THR A 108 3.31 -10.37 -8.33
N VAL A 109 2.14 -10.71 -7.77
CA VAL A 109 0.99 -9.80 -7.70
C VAL A 109 1.28 -8.57 -6.82
N SER A 110 1.98 -8.76 -5.71
CA SER A 110 2.34 -7.68 -4.79
C SER A 110 3.36 -6.72 -5.42
N ASP A 111 4.42 -7.28 -6.01
CA ASP A 111 5.51 -6.52 -6.61
C ASP A 111 5.01 -5.74 -7.83
N PHE A 112 4.20 -6.37 -8.70
CA PHE A 112 3.57 -5.69 -9.83
C PHE A 112 2.79 -4.45 -9.39
N ARG A 113 1.97 -4.55 -8.34
CA ARG A 113 1.21 -3.41 -7.81
C ARG A 113 2.12 -2.31 -7.28
N LYS A 114 3.21 -2.67 -6.58
CA LYS A 114 4.18 -1.73 -6.04
C LYS A 114 4.93 -0.98 -7.15
N ASP A 115 5.36 -1.71 -8.17
CA ASP A 115 6.24 -1.19 -9.21
C ASP A 115 5.49 -0.40 -10.30
N ASN A 116 4.15 -0.57 -10.40
CA ASN A 116 3.31 0.03 -11.42
C ASN A 116 2.26 1.02 -10.88
N LEU A 117 2.52 1.70 -9.76
CA LEU A 117 1.57 2.65 -9.17
C LEU A 117 1.13 3.77 -10.14
N LYS A 118 2.08 4.36 -10.86
CA LYS A 118 1.79 5.43 -11.83
C LYS A 118 1.01 4.93 -13.05
N PRO A 119 1.39 3.82 -13.70
CA PRO A 119 0.59 3.19 -14.75
C PRO A 119 -0.84 2.84 -14.31
N ILE A 120 -1.02 2.24 -13.14
CA ILE A 120 -2.36 1.89 -12.60
C ILE A 120 -3.24 3.15 -12.44
N LYS A 121 -2.65 4.28 -12.01
CA LYS A 121 -3.38 5.56 -11.96
C LYS A 121 -3.82 6.06 -13.33
N LYS A 122 -3.00 5.86 -14.39
CA LYS A 122 -3.39 6.18 -15.76
C LYS A 122 -4.50 5.28 -16.28
N VAL A 123 -4.49 3.98 -15.92
CA VAL A 123 -5.59 3.05 -16.24
C VAL A 123 -6.91 3.53 -15.65
N PHE A 124 -6.90 4.02 -14.40
CA PHE A 124 -8.10 4.59 -13.80
C PHE A 124 -8.61 5.82 -14.58
N LYS A 125 -7.71 6.71 -15.01
CA LYS A 125 -8.10 7.86 -15.88
C LYS A 125 -8.67 7.38 -17.23
N SER A 126 -8.11 6.32 -17.82
CA SER A 126 -8.62 5.73 -19.07
C SER A 126 -10.01 5.15 -18.88
N LEU A 127 -10.25 4.43 -17.77
CA LEU A 127 -11.57 3.91 -17.43
C LEU A 127 -12.60 5.03 -17.32
N ASN A 128 -12.28 6.12 -16.62
CA ASN A 128 -13.19 7.25 -16.50
C ASN A 128 -13.53 7.89 -17.86
N LYS A 129 -12.54 8.04 -18.75
CA LYS A 129 -12.80 8.53 -20.11
C LYS A 129 -13.75 7.61 -20.88
N GLN A 130 -13.62 6.30 -20.70
CA GLN A 130 -14.51 5.34 -21.35
C GLN A 130 -15.93 5.41 -20.76
N LEU A 131 -16.05 5.50 -19.42
CA LEU A 131 -17.36 5.68 -18.78
C LEU A 131 -18.03 6.99 -19.19
N ASP A 132 -17.26 8.04 -19.38
CA ASP A 132 -17.73 9.33 -19.88
C ASP A 132 -18.24 9.22 -21.32
N SER A 133 -17.52 8.50 -22.19
CA SER A 133 -17.96 8.24 -23.57
C SER A 133 -19.29 7.46 -23.65
N PHE A 134 -19.61 6.70 -22.61
CA PHE A 134 -20.91 6.02 -22.46
C PHE A 134 -22.01 6.93 -21.87
N GLY A 135 -21.69 8.20 -21.58
CA GLY A 135 -22.64 9.15 -21.00
C GLY A 135 -22.99 8.87 -19.54
N LEU A 136 -22.09 8.19 -18.81
CA LEU A 136 -22.32 7.85 -17.41
C LEU A 136 -21.96 8.99 -16.45
N PHE A 137 -21.27 10.03 -16.92
CA PHE A 137 -21.02 11.26 -16.19
C PHE A 137 -22.01 12.34 -16.63
N SER A 138 -22.72 12.96 -15.67
CA SER A 138 -23.67 14.05 -15.94
C SER A 138 -23.02 15.42 -16.07
N HIS A 139 -21.75 15.56 -15.64
CA HIS A 139 -20.98 16.80 -15.57
C HIS A 139 -21.68 17.90 -14.73
N SER A 140 -22.54 17.53 -13.78
CA SER A 140 -23.32 18.49 -12.98
C SER A 140 -22.52 19.05 -11.80
N TYR A 141 -22.29 18.26 -10.77
CA TYR A 141 -21.49 18.66 -9.61
C TYR A 141 -20.55 17.55 -9.18
N LEU A 142 -19.40 17.98 -8.59
CA LEU A 142 -18.45 17.10 -7.91
C LEU A 142 -18.53 17.33 -6.40
N SER A 143 -18.82 16.28 -5.65
CA SER A 143 -18.68 16.27 -4.21
C SER A 143 -17.25 15.84 -3.86
N ILE A 144 -16.55 16.68 -3.11
CA ILE A 144 -15.17 16.40 -2.70
C ILE A 144 -15.17 16.02 -1.23
N ASP A 145 -14.61 14.85 -0.91
CA ASP A 145 -14.44 14.37 0.45
C ASP A 145 -13.02 13.84 0.69
N GLY A 146 -12.57 13.98 1.93
CA GLY A 146 -11.25 13.54 2.36
C GLY A 146 -11.34 12.45 3.42
N SER A 147 -10.84 11.27 3.09
CA SER A 147 -10.73 10.16 4.02
C SER A 147 -9.28 9.97 4.49
N LYS A 148 -9.09 9.83 5.80
CA LYS A 148 -7.77 9.64 6.40
C LYS A 148 -7.46 8.16 6.58
N PHE A 149 -6.31 7.72 6.05
CA PHE A 149 -5.84 6.34 6.13
C PHE A 149 -4.58 6.28 6.97
N LYS A 150 -4.55 5.39 7.96
CA LYS A 150 -3.36 5.16 8.79
C LYS A 150 -2.25 4.53 7.97
N ALA A 151 -1.05 5.08 8.06
CA ALA A 151 0.15 4.46 7.53
C ALA A 151 0.57 3.25 8.39
N VAL A 152 1.38 2.38 7.82
CA VAL A 152 2.01 1.28 8.57
C VAL A 152 3.21 1.88 9.33
N ASN A 153 2.91 2.75 10.30
CA ASN A 153 3.90 3.42 11.11
C ASN A 153 3.38 3.64 12.54
N SER A 154 4.28 3.58 13.52
CA SER A 154 3.98 3.92 14.92
C SER A 154 4.16 5.42 15.16
N LYS A 155 3.33 5.99 16.04
CA LYS A 155 3.52 7.36 16.55
C LYS A 155 4.89 7.56 17.19
N ASP A 156 5.46 6.49 17.75
CA ASP A 156 6.75 6.53 18.43
C ASP A 156 7.91 6.68 17.44
N ASN A 157 7.74 6.24 16.20
CA ASN A 157 8.70 6.37 15.11
C ASN A 157 8.50 7.63 14.25
N ASN A 158 7.63 8.53 14.70
CA ASN A 158 7.44 9.85 14.08
C ASN A 158 7.98 10.91 15.03
N PHE A 159 8.92 11.72 14.58
CA PHE A 159 9.65 12.71 15.35
C PHE A 159 9.37 14.12 14.85
N THR A 160 9.20 15.05 15.78
CA THR A 160 9.24 16.50 15.58
C THR A 160 10.43 17.05 16.35
N LEU A 161 10.91 18.25 16.02
CA LEU A 161 12.01 18.89 16.74
C LEU A 161 11.77 18.91 18.27
N ASN A 162 10.59 19.35 18.69
CA ASN A 162 10.25 19.40 20.12
C ASN A 162 10.30 18.00 20.78
N LYS A 163 9.82 16.96 20.09
CA LYS A 163 9.85 15.59 20.62
C LYS A 163 11.27 15.04 20.69
N LEU A 164 12.14 15.42 19.75
CA LEU A 164 13.56 15.05 19.77
C LEU A 164 14.28 15.78 20.92
N ASP A 165 14.08 17.09 21.04
CA ASP A 165 14.67 17.87 22.14
C ASP A 165 14.24 17.35 23.51
N ASP A 166 12.95 17.04 23.71
CA ASP A 166 12.45 16.43 24.94
C ASP A 166 13.09 15.06 25.24
N ARG A 167 13.27 14.23 24.20
CA ARG A 167 13.91 12.90 24.38
C ARG A 167 15.39 13.02 24.68
N ILE A 168 16.11 13.91 23.99
CA ILE A 168 17.52 14.19 24.25
C ILE A 168 17.69 14.70 25.65
N ALA A 169 16.90 15.69 26.09
CA ALA A 169 16.97 16.26 27.46
C ALA A 169 16.71 15.21 28.56
N ARG A 170 15.74 14.30 28.33
CA ARG A 170 15.48 13.17 29.26
C ARG A 170 16.65 12.20 29.34
N LEU A 171 17.28 11.87 28.25
CA LEU A 171 18.45 11.00 28.23
C LEU A 171 19.65 11.66 28.89
N GLU A 172 19.87 12.96 28.68
CA GLU A 172 20.91 13.73 29.35
C GLU A 172 20.68 13.86 30.85
N ALA A 173 19.44 14.01 31.29
CA ALA A 173 19.09 14.00 32.72
C ALA A 173 19.33 12.61 33.34
N HIS A 174 18.97 11.55 32.63
CA HIS A 174 19.20 10.17 33.05
C HIS A 174 20.69 9.83 33.14
N GLU A 175 21.49 10.27 32.17
CA GLU A 175 22.95 10.13 32.19
C GLU A 175 23.59 10.84 33.38
N ARG A 176 23.18 12.10 33.66
CA ARG A 176 23.65 12.86 34.83
C ARG A 176 23.31 12.17 36.14
N GLN A 177 22.05 11.76 36.31
CA GLN A 177 21.62 11.05 37.51
C GLN A 177 22.42 9.76 37.73
N TYR A 178 22.67 9.06 36.64
CA TYR A 178 23.45 7.84 36.67
C TYR A 178 24.92 8.05 37.06
N LEU A 179 25.56 9.10 36.53
CA LEU A 179 26.92 9.51 36.96
C LEU A 179 26.98 9.94 38.39
N GLU A 180 25.99 10.73 38.90
CA GLU A 180 25.87 11.09 40.27
C GLU A 180 25.69 9.91 41.24
N ASP A 181 24.95 8.90 40.81
CA ASP A 181 24.76 7.67 41.58
C ASP A 181 26.02 6.79 41.59
N LEU A 182 26.81 6.81 40.51
CA LEU A 182 28.15 6.19 40.48
C LEU A 182 29.11 6.90 41.46
N ASP A 183 29.18 8.23 41.42
CA ASP A 183 30.05 9.01 42.34
C ASP A 183 29.68 8.78 43.80
N LYS A 184 28.39 8.62 44.11
CA LYS A 184 27.93 8.30 45.49
C LYS A 184 28.31 6.87 45.90
N ASN A 185 28.25 5.91 44.97
CA ASN A 185 28.57 4.52 45.24
C ASN A 185 30.09 4.28 45.34
N ASP A 186 30.94 5.11 44.72
CA ASP A 186 32.42 5.08 44.89
C ASP A 186 32.85 5.55 46.29
N PHE A 187 31.97 6.28 47.04
CA PHE A 187 32.20 6.65 48.45
C PHE A 187 31.79 5.57 49.46
N ASP A 188 30.91 4.60 49.06
CA ASP A 188 30.52 3.45 49.87
C ASP A 188 31.26 2.18 49.38
N ASP A 189 32.52 2.06 49.81
CA ASP A 189 33.32 0.83 49.65
C ASP A 189 32.55 -0.37 50.25
N GLU A 190 32.27 -1.36 49.43
CA GLU A 190 31.75 -2.70 49.76
C GLU A 190 30.31 -3.05 49.32
N ARG A 191 29.87 -2.73 48.14
CA ARG A 191 28.77 -3.54 47.56
C ARG A 191 28.99 -3.79 46.07
N LYS A 192 29.20 -5.09 45.76
CA LYS A 192 29.32 -5.65 44.44
C LYS A 192 28.09 -5.35 43.55
N PHE A 193 28.15 -4.28 42.81
CA PHE A 193 27.35 -4.15 41.60
C PHE A 193 28.25 -4.47 40.41
N GLY A 194 27.78 -5.39 39.53
CA GLY A 194 28.58 -5.79 38.39
C GLY A 194 28.91 -4.63 37.46
N LYS A 195 30.14 -4.22 37.42
CA LYS A 195 30.67 -3.14 36.56
C LYS A 195 30.28 -3.28 35.09
N ASP A 196 30.04 -4.48 34.64
CA ASP A 196 29.68 -4.76 33.22
C ASP A 196 28.25 -4.33 32.86
N GLU A 197 27.26 -4.51 33.73
CA GLU A 197 25.86 -4.12 33.46
C GLU A 197 25.68 -2.60 33.47
N THR A 198 26.46 -1.93 34.30
CA THR A 198 26.46 -0.47 34.49
C THR A 198 27.05 0.24 33.26
N VAL A 199 28.15 -0.27 32.74
CA VAL A 199 28.81 0.28 31.53
C VAL A 199 27.95 0.04 30.27
N HIS A 200 27.26 -1.09 30.21
CA HIS A 200 26.33 -1.38 29.10
C HIS A 200 25.17 -0.40 29.05
N ASN A 201 24.55 -0.08 30.21
CA ASN A 201 23.44 0.86 30.28
C ASN A 201 23.84 2.29 29.89
N LEU A 202 25.04 2.74 30.28
CA LEU A 202 25.54 4.07 29.92
C LEU A 202 25.81 4.18 28.41
N LYS A 203 26.41 3.16 27.83
CA LYS A 203 26.68 3.11 26.40
C LYS A 203 25.39 3.13 25.59
N ASP A 204 24.38 2.35 25.99
CA ASP A 204 23.07 2.34 25.35
C ASP A 204 22.36 3.70 25.40
N VAL A 205 22.51 4.45 26.51
CA VAL A 205 21.97 5.80 26.63
C VAL A 205 22.69 6.76 25.69
N GLN A 206 24.02 6.70 25.61
CA GLN A 206 24.83 7.55 24.74
C GLN A 206 24.57 7.24 23.25
N ASP A 207 24.46 5.97 22.87
CA ASP A 207 24.13 5.55 21.50
C ASP A 207 22.75 6.07 21.07
N ARG A 208 21.75 6.01 21.96
CA ARG A 208 20.42 6.60 21.70
C ARG A 208 20.44 8.11 21.61
N GLN A 209 21.23 8.79 22.44
CA GLN A 209 21.41 10.25 22.34
C GLN A 209 22.01 10.64 21.00
N ALA A 210 23.06 9.94 20.55
CA ALA A 210 23.71 10.17 19.26
C ALA A 210 22.70 9.99 18.12
N THR A 211 21.90 8.93 18.15
CA THR A 211 20.86 8.66 17.16
C THR A 211 19.79 9.77 17.12
N TYR A 212 19.31 10.25 18.27
CA TYR A 212 18.33 11.33 18.30
C TYR A 212 18.89 12.69 17.87
N LYS A 213 20.17 12.96 18.13
CA LYS A 213 20.86 14.14 17.62
C LYS A 213 20.99 14.09 16.10
N GLU A 214 21.33 12.94 15.53
CA GLU A 214 21.37 12.72 14.08
C GLU A 214 19.99 12.96 13.43
N TYR A 215 18.90 12.44 14.01
CA TYR A 215 17.54 12.69 13.53
C TYR A 215 17.14 14.16 13.61
N ARG A 216 17.60 14.87 14.65
CA ARG A 216 17.37 16.29 14.80
C ARG A 216 18.07 17.08 13.70
N ASP A 217 19.35 16.78 13.45
CA ASP A 217 20.15 17.44 12.41
C ASP A 217 19.54 17.18 11.02
N GLN A 218 19.12 15.95 10.72
CA GLN A 218 18.40 15.61 9.48
C GLN A 218 17.11 16.44 9.34
N LEU A 219 16.36 16.62 10.42
CA LEU A 219 15.11 17.36 10.38
C LEU A 219 15.34 18.86 10.21
N GLU A 220 16.40 19.42 10.81
CA GLU A 220 16.82 20.82 10.63
C GLU A 220 17.33 21.08 9.21
N GLU A 221 18.15 20.19 8.64
CA GLU A 221 18.68 20.29 7.28
C GLU A 221 17.60 20.16 6.21
N SER A 222 16.64 19.24 6.40
CA SER A 222 15.55 19.03 5.43
C SER A 222 14.51 20.14 5.45
N GLY A 223 14.42 20.93 6.52
CA GLY A 223 13.36 21.91 6.74
C GLY A 223 11.96 21.31 6.91
N GLU A 224 11.87 20.00 7.03
CA GLU A 224 10.62 19.27 7.24
C GLU A 224 10.15 19.44 8.70
N LYS A 225 8.84 19.42 8.92
CA LYS A 225 8.26 19.55 10.27
C LYS A 225 8.26 18.24 11.05
N GLN A 226 8.42 17.13 10.38
CA GLN A 226 8.32 15.79 10.95
C GLN A 226 9.22 14.83 10.21
N LEU A 227 9.89 13.95 10.95
CA LEU A 227 10.67 12.83 10.44
C LEU A 227 9.95 11.54 10.81
N SER A 228 9.61 10.73 9.80
CA SER A 228 9.01 9.42 9.96
C SER A 228 10.01 8.35 9.53
N LEU A 229 10.38 7.43 10.43
CA LEU A 229 11.43 6.45 10.14
C LEU A 229 10.95 5.27 9.28
N THR A 230 9.69 4.87 9.43
CA THR A 230 9.16 3.67 8.74
C THR A 230 8.59 4.02 7.38
N ASP A 231 7.94 5.17 7.27
CA ASP A 231 7.28 5.66 6.06
C ASP A 231 7.52 7.18 5.98
N PRO A 232 8.60 7.62 5.33
CA PRO A 232 9.02 9.03 5.29
C PRO A 232 7.97 9.97 4.69
N ASP A 233 7.15 9.46 3.78
CA ASP A 233 6.11 10.24 3.13
C ASP A 233 4.87 10.45 4.00
N SER A 234 4.71 9.67 5.07
CA SER A 234 3.55 9.77 5.96
C SER A 234 3.71 10.87 7.01
N LYS A 235 2.62 11.55 7.38
CA LYS A 235 2.63 12.62 8.38
C LYS A 235 1.61 12.38 9.50
N LEU A 236 1.92 12.91 10.68
CA LEU A 236 1.01 12.88 11.83
C LEU A 236 -0.19 13.79 11.55
N MET A 237 -1.38 13.25 11.65
CA MET A 237 -2.63 13.98 11.44
C MET A 237 -3.71 13.52 12.42
N LYS A 238 -4.74 14.35 12.60
CA LYS A 238 -5.86 14.05 13.50
C LYS A 238 -6.83 13.09 12.79
N PHE A 239 -7.08 11.96 13.41
CA PHE A 239 -8.12 10.98 13.06
C PHE A 239 -9.27 11.05 14.07
N ASN A 240 -10.35 10.30 13.86
CA ASN A 240 -11.47 10.24 14.79
C ASN A 240 -11.09 9.68 16.17
N ASP A 241 -10.11 8.78 16.20
CA ASP A 241 -9.55 8.13 17.41
C ASP A 241 -8.29 8.83 17.95
N GLY A 242 -8.03 10.06 17.54
CA GLY A 242 -6.89 10.87 17.97
C GLY A 242 -5.84 11.08 16.89
N PHE A 243 -4.60 11.41 17.28
CA PHE A 243 -3.51 11.64 16.34
C PHE A 243 -2.85 10.33 15.91
N ASN A 244 -2.76 10.09 14.62
CA ASN A 244 -2.05 8.95 14.03
C ASN A 244 -1.24 9.40 12.81
N VAL A 245 -0.25 8.61 12.44
CA VAL A 245 0.52 8.82 11.22
C VAL A 245 -0.25 8.24 10.03
N GLY A 246 -0.39 9.01 8.95
CA GLY A 246 -1.17 8.53 7.80
C GLY A 246 -1.18 9.48 6.63
N TYR A 247 -2.13 9.22 5.75
CA TYR A 247 -2.39 9.95 4.52
C TYR A 247 -3.83 10.45 4.50
N ASN A 248 -4.05 11.56 3.81
CA ASN A 248 -5.37 12.06 3.47
C ASN A 248 -5.65 11.74 1.99
N VAL A 249 -6.62 10.87 1.73
CA VAL A 249 -7.06 10.52 0.39
C VAL A 249 -8.30 11.34 0.08
N GLN A 250 -8.18 12.25 -0.85
CA GLN A 250 -9.28 13.10 -1.32
C GLN A 250 -9.88 12.47 -2.57
N THR A 251 -11.19 12.33 -2.60
CA THR A 251 -11.94 11.82 -3.75
C THR A 251 -12.94 12.85 -4.21
N ALA A 252 -13.01 13.06 -5.51
CA ALA A 252 -14.06 13.82 -6.15
C ALA A 252 -15.07 12.84 -6.77
N VAL A 253 -16.29 12.87 -6.29
CA VAL A 253 -17.37 11.97 -6.69
C VAL A 253 -18.44 12.79 -7.38
N GLU A 254 -18.90 12.33 -8.51
CA GLU A 254 -20.00 12.96 -9.20
C GLU A 254 -21.33 12.68 -8.48
N ALA A 255 -22.17 13.73 -8.36
CA ALA A 255 -23.36 13.68 -7.51
C ALA A 255 -24.44 12.75 -8.03
N ASP A 256 -24.63 12.67 -9.33
CA ASP A 256 -25.71 11.90 -9.95
C ASP A 256 -25.37 10.43 -10.15
N SER A 257 -24.19 10.16 -10.74
CA SER A 257 -23.73 8.79 -11.03
C SER A 257 -23.03 8.11 -9.85
N HIS A 258 -22.60 8.91 -8.86
CA HIS A 258 -21.74 8.46 -7.74
C HIS A 258 -20.40 7.84 -8.18
N LEU A 259 -19.97 8.12 -9.41
CA LEU A 259 -18.68 7.69 -9.90
C LEU A 259 -17.56 8.58 -9.38
N ILE A 260 -16.41 7.97 -9.06
CA ILE A 260 -15.21 8.71 -8.65
C ILE A 260 -14.57 9.30 -9.89
N ALA A 261 -14.71 10.62 -10.08
CA ALA A 261 -14.11 11.33 -11.22
C ALA A 261 -12.58 11.42 -11.09
N THR A 262 -12.10 11.73 -9.88
CA THR A 262 -10.65 11.77 -9.59
C THR A 262 -10.36 11.54 -8.13
N TYR A 263 -9.11 11.22 -7.82
CA TYR A 263 -8.62 11.12 -6.45
C TYR A 263 -7.22 11.68 -6.32
N ASN A 264 -6.89 12.15 -5.12
CA ASN A 264 -5.55 12.60 -4.77
C ASN A 264 -5.15 12.07 -3.41
N VAL A 265 -3.87 11.69 -3.25
CA VAL A 265 -3.30 11.26 -1.98
C VAL A 265 -2.34 12.34 -1.51
N THR A 266 -2.60 12.90 -0.35
CA THR A 266 -1.79 13.98 0.21
C THR A 266 -1.46 13.70 1.67
N THR A 267 -0.39 14.30 2.16
CA THR A 267 -0.02 14.31 3.58
C THR A 267 -0.51 15.56 4.31
N ASN A 268 -1.21 16.47 3.62
CA ASN A 268 -1.81 17.64 4.24
C ASN A 268 -3.09 17.24 4.98
N PRO A 269 -3.21 17.60 6.26
CA PRO A 269 -4.39 17.26 7.06
C PRO A 269 -5.64 18.08 6.71
N THR A 270 -5.50 19.16 5.91
CA THR A 270 -6.58 20.09 5.53
C THR A 270 -6.98 19.90 4.07
N GLU A 271 -8.28 19.84 3.82
CA GLU A 271 -8.91 19.41 2.55
C GLU A 271 -8.77 20.40 1.38
N TRP A 272 -8.47 21.67 1.59
CA TRP A 272 -8.85 22.73 0.65
C TRP A 272 -7.76 23.32 -0.25
N ARG A 273 -6.52 22.83 -0.26
CA ARG A 273 -5.44 23.57 -0.95
C ARG A 273 -4.88 22.96 -2.24
N ASN A 274 -5.31 21.77 -2.67
CA ASN A 274 -4.60 21.04 -3.74
C ASN A 274 -5.36 20.85 -5.05
N TYR A 275 -6.55 21.42 -5.24
CA TYR A 275 -7.30 21.27 -6.50
C TYR A 275 -6.97 22.29 -7.59
N GLY A 276 -5.97 23.14 -7.37
CA GLY A 276 -5.58 24.18 -8.34
C GLY A 276 -4.57 23.76 -9.42
N ASN A 277 -3.94 22.61 -9.31
CA ASN A 277 -2.92 22.13 -10.24
C ASN A 277 -3.08 20.64 -10.54
N THR A 278 -4.11 20.28 -11.27
CA THR A 278 -4.21 18.95 -11.92
C THR A 278 -4.31 19.17 -13.42
N ASP A 279 -3.13 19.25 -14.06
CA ASP A 279 -2.98 19.03 -15.50
C ASP A 279 -3.18 17.54 -15.84
#